data_38830ea07f1d71181bd334b3484440bb
#
_entry.id   38830ea07f1d71181bd334b3484440bb
#
_cell.length_a   1.000
_cell.length_b   1.000
_cell.length_c   1.000
_cell.angle_alpha   90.00
_cell.angle_beta   90.00
_cell.angle_gamma   90.00
#
_symmetry.space_group_name_H-M   'P 1'
#
loop_
_entity.id
_entity.type
_entity.pdbx_description
1 polymer ?
#
loop_
_entity_poly.entity_id
_entity_poly.type
_entity_poly.pdbx_seq_one_letter_code
_entity_poly.pdbx_strand_id
1 'polypeptide(L)'
;VLHFKESLGLKNDITMFLMKEHFYQAINETEHLKEMEKRGGDKFWIDRFLARHLVLVYYWIMVFYYFCSPRNAYDVNIKIEEHAFNTYTKYLKDHPEDQKIKEIAQDELNHVEELNEALAMITQS
;
A
#
# COMPACT_ATOMS: atom_id res chain seq x y z
N VAL A 1 2.66 13.66 2.40
CA VAL A 1 3.78 14.00 3.30
C VAL A 1 5.02 14.38 2.52
N LEU A 2 5.47 13.55 1.56
CA LEU A 2 6.67 13.82 0.75
C LEU A 2 6.55 15.12 -0.07
N HIS A 3 5.42 15.36 -0.72
CA HIS A 3 5.15 16.61 -1.45
C HIS A 3 5.17 17.82 -0.54
N PHE A 4 4.63 17.70 0.68
CA PHE A 4 4.67 18.76 1.66
C PHE A 4 6.10 19.10 2.10
N LYS A 5 6.90 18.06 2.37
CA LYS A 5 8.33 18.24 2.71
C LYS A 5 9.10 18.88 1.56
N GLU A 6 8.82 18.48 0.32
CA GLU A 6 9.42 19.08 -0.87
C GLU A 6 9.07 20.58 -0.97
N SER A 7 7.82 20.95 -0.75
CA SER A 7 7.37 22.35 -0.80
C SER A 7 8.03 23.23 0.27
N LEU A 8 8.49 22.62 1.36
CA LEU A 8 9.28 23.32 2.39
C LEU A 8 10.79 23.37 2.09
N GLY A 9 11.20 22.98 0.89
CA GLY A 9 12.60 22.98 0.48
C GLY A 9 13.43 21.81 0.99
N LEU A 10 12.78 20.77 1.54
CA LEU A 10 13.45 19.54 2.02
C LEU A 10 13.61 18.51 0.89
N LYS A 11 13.83 19.00 -0.31
CA LYS A 11 13.98 18.20 -1.52
C LYS A 11 15.32 17.48 -1.55
N ASN A 12 15.31 16.19 -1.88
CA ASN A 12 16.50 15.41 -2.22
C ASN A 12 16.14 14.28 -3.20
N ASP A 13 17.14 13.60 -3.74
CA ASP A 13 16.94 12.52 -4.72
C ASP A 13 16.15 11.35 -4.13
N ILE A 14 16.33 11.06 -2.83
CA ILE A 14 15.59 10.03 -2.11
C ILE A 14 14.10 10.38 -2.05
N THR A 15 13.75 11.63 -1.75
CA THR A 15 12.36 12.10 -1.73
C THR A 15 11.68 11.90 -3.08
N MET A 16 12.35 12.27 -4.17
CA MET A 16 11.83 12.09 -5.53
C MET A 16 11.65 10.62 -5.89
N PHE A 17 12.61 9.76 -5.52
CA PHE A 17 12.51 8.33 -5.72
C PHE A 17 11.29 7.75 -4.97
N LEU A 18 11.14 8.06 -3.68
CA LEU A 18 10.03 7.59 -2.85
C LEU A 18 8.67 8.07 -3.36
N MET A 19 8.58 9.30 -3.86
CA MET A 19 7.34 9.82 -4.45
C MET A 19 6.91 9.00 -5.67
N LYS A 20 7.85 8.63 -6.55
CA LYS A 20 7.58 7.77 -7.70
C LYS A 20 7.11 6.38 -7.28
N GLU A 21 7.82 5.75 -6.35
CA GLU A 21 7.46 4.42 -5.83
C GLU A 21 6.05 4.39 -5.27
N HIS A 22 5.71 5.34 -4.40
CA HIS A 22 4.38 5.42 -3.81
C HIS A 22 3.28 5.73 -4.83
N PHE A 23 3.59 6.52 -5.86
CA PHE A 23 2.65 6.78 -6.95
C PHE A 23 2.34 5.51 -7.75
N TYR A 24 3.36 4.72 -8.10
CA TYR A 24 3.16 3.45 -8.80
C TYR A 24 2.40 2.44 -7.95
N GLN A 25 2.69 2.33 -6.67
CA GLN A 25 1.93 1.50 -5.73
C GLN A 25 0.45 1.92 -5.70
N ALA A 26 0.15 3.21 -5.60
CA ALA A 26 -1.22 3.71 -5.59
C ALA A 26 -1.99 3.38 -6.89
N ILE A 27 -1.34 3.44 -8.04
CA ILE A 27 -1.94 3.00 -9.32
C ILE A 27 -2.26 1.51 -9.28
N ASN A 28 -1.31 0.71 -8.84
CA ASN A 28 -1.44 -0.74 -8.74
C ASN A 28 -2.58 -1.14 -7.79
N GLU A 29 -2.67 -0.54 -6.60
CA GLU A 29 -3.76 -0.74 -5.66
C GLU A 29 -5.13 -0.38 -6.24
N THR A 30 -5.19 0.63 -7.10
CA THR A 30 -6.43 0.98 -7.80
C THR A 30 -6.88 -0.14 -8.74
N GLU A 31 -5.97 -0.83 -9.38
CA GLU A 31 -6.27 -1.98 -10.23
C GLU A 31 -6.75 -3.18 -9.41
N HIS A 32 -6.10 -3.45 -8.26
CA HIS A 32 -6.54 -4.47 -7.31
C HIS A 32 -7.97 -4.20 -6.82
N LEU A 33 -8.27 -2.96 -6.45
CA LEU A 33 -9.61 -2.55 -6.02
C LEU A 33 -10.65 -2.82 -7.10
N LYS A 34 -10.38 -2.45 -8.35
CA LYS A 34 -11.29 -2.71 -9.49
C LYS A 34 -11.56 -4.20 -9.68
N GLU A 35 -10.53 -5.04 -9.52
CA GLU A 35 -10.71 -6.49 -9.61
C GLU A 35 -11.61 -7.01 -8.49
N MET A 36 -11.45 -6.51 -7.26
CA MET A 36 -12.30 -6.92 -6.13
C MET A 36 -13.74 -6.42 -6.29
N GLU A 37 -13.95 -5.21 -6.80
CA GLU A 37 -15.29 -4.70 -7.15
C GLU A 37 -15.95 -5.55 -8.22
N LYS A 38 -15.22 -5.93 -9.27
CA LYS A 38 -15.71 -6.80 -10.34
C LYS A 38 -16.15 -8.17 -9.81
N ARG A 39 -15.50 -8.68 -8.76
CA ARG A 39 -15.86 -9.93 -8.08
C ARG A 39 -17.01 -9.79 -7.08
N GLY A 40 -17.59 -8.61 -6.93
CA GLY A 40 -18.72 -8.32 -6.05
C GLY A 40 -18.33 -7.84 -4.66
N GLY A 41 -17.11 -7.35 -4.46
CA GLY A 41 -16.65 -6.79 -3.18
C GLY A 41 -17.41 -5.55 -2.73
N ASP A 42 -18.07 -4.84 -3.64
CA ASP A 42 -18.89 -3.66 -3.36
C ASP A 42 -20.40 -3.92 -3.38
N LYS A 43 -20.82 -5.19 -3.40
CA LYS A 43 -22.21 -5.62 -3.54
C LYS A 43 -23.14 -5.06 -2.47
N PHE A 44 -22.68 -4.97 -1.22
CA PHE A 44 -23.46 -4.48 -0.10
C PHE A 44 -23.10 -3.02 0.20
N TRP A 45 -24.09 -2.13 0.16
CA TRP A 45 -23.86 -0.70 0.34
C TRP A 45 -23.35 -0.34 1.74
N ILE A 46 -23.77 -1.09 2.77
CA ILE A 46 -23.31 -0.89 4.17
C ILE A 46 -21.83 -1.20 4.27
N ASP A 47 -21.39 -2.35 3.74
CA ASP A 47 -19.98 -2.74 3.78
C ASP A 47 -19.11 -1.75 3.02
N ARG A 48 -19.59 -1.30 1.86
CA ARG A 48 -18.92 -0.28 1.06
C ARG A 48 -18.83 1.06 1.80
N PHE A 49 -19.91 1.48 2.46
CA PHE A 49 -19.94 2.71 3.25
C PHE A 49 -18.94 2.64 4.41
N LEU A 50 -18.98 1.57 5.20
CA LEU A 50 -18.06 1.36 6.33
C LEU A 50 -16.61 1.27 5.86
N ALA A 51 -16.33 0.48 4.83
CA ALA A 51 -14.99 0.32 4.29
C ALA A 51 -14.39 1.67 3.83
N ARG A 52 -15.16 2.47 3.10
CA ARG A 52 -14.70 3.80 2.63
C ARG A 52 -14.38 4.74 3.80
N HIS A 53 -15.19 4.76 4.83
CA HIS A 53 -14.96 5.62 6.00
C HIS A 53 -13.76 5.14 6.82
N LEU A 54 -13.61 3.82 7.02
CA LEU A 54 -12.43 3.25 7.70
C LEU A 54 -11.14 3.52 6.92
N VAL A 55 -11.16 3.40 5.59
CA VAL A 55 -10.01 3.73 4.73
C VAL A 55 -9.65 5.20 4.84
N LEU A 56 -10.64 6.10 4.88
CA LEU A 56 -10.41 7.53 5.02
C LEU A 56 -9.77 7.87 6.37
N VAL A 57 -10.25 7.29 7.46
CA VAL A 57 -9.66 7.44 8.80
C VAL A 57 -8.23 6.89 8.82
N TYR A 58 -8.02 5.70 8.28
CA TYR A 58 -6.70 5.09 8.16
C TYR A 58 -5.73 5.97 7.37
N TYR A 59 -6.17 6.52 6.23
CA TYR A 59 -5.37 7.42 5.41
C TYR A 59 -4.83 8.60 6.23
N TRP A 60 -5.69 9.29 6.98
CA TRP A 60 -5.28 10.46 7.78
C TRP A 60 -4.37 10.07 8.95
N ILE A 61 -4.62 8.93 9.60
CA ILE A 61 -3.73 8.39 10.63
C ILE A 61 -2.34 8.14 10.03
N MET A 62 -2.26 7.53 8.85
CA MET A 62 -0.99 7.24 8.20
C MET A 62 -0.28 8.49 7.72
N VAL A 63 -0.99 9.51 7.21
CA VAL A 63 -0.39 10.82 6.86
C VAL A 63 0.29 11.43 8.08
N PHE A 64 -0.39 11.47 9.20
CA PHE A 64 0.18 11.97 10.46
C PHE A 64 1.37 11.12 10.94
N TYR A 65 1.24 9.82 10.86
CA TYR A 65 2.28 8.89 11.27
C TYR A 65 3.55 9.02 10.40
N TYR A 66 3.40 9.11 9.09
CA TYR A 66 4.53 9.39 8.18
C TYR A 66 5.20 10.74 8.46
N PHE A 67 4.42 11.73 8.85
CA PHE A 67 4.97 13.04 9.22
C PHE A 67 5.81 12.96 10.51
N CYS A 68 5.29 12.29 11.53
CA CYS A 68 5.93 12.22 12.86
C CYS A 68 7.03 11.17 12.95
N SER A 69 6.85 10.01 12.33
CA SER A 69 7.76 8.87 12.42
C SER A 69 7.74 8.04 11.13
N PRO A 70 8.44 8.51 10.08
CA PRO A 70 8.47 7.81 8.79
C PRO A 70 8.90 6.34 8.90
N ARG A 71 9.92 6.06 9.70
CA ARG A 71 10.41 4.69 9.91
C ARG A 71 9.32 3.74 10.39
N ASN A 72 8.60 4.14 11.44
CA ASN A 72 7.54 3.31 12.01
C ASN A 72 6.34 3.18 11.06
N ALA A 73 6.04 4.24 10.30
CA ALA A 73 4.99 4.20 9.28
C ALA A 73 5.32 3.20 8.16
N TYR A 74 6.55 3.17 7.66
CA TYR A 74 6.99 2.16 6.70
C TYR A 74 6.91 0.74 7.28
N ASP A 75 7.32 0.54 8.53
CA ASP A 75 7.24 -0.76 9.20
C ASP A 75 5.79 -1.27 9.29
N VAL A 76 4.84 -0.39 9.63
CA VAL A 76 3.41 -0.74 9.64
C VAL A 76 2.90 -1.11 8.25
N ASN A 77 3.24 -0.34 7.22
CA ASN A 77 2.83 -0.64 5.86
C ASN A 77 3.43 -1.95 5.34
N ILE A 78 4.69 -2.23 5.62
CA ILE A 78 5.31 -3.51 5.29
C ILE A 78 4.50 -4.68 5.87
N LYS A 79 4.11 -4.58 7.13
CA LYS A 79 3.29 -5.63 7.79
C LYS A 79 1.90 -5.78 7.17
N ILE A 80 1.30 -4.69 6.72
CA ILE A 80 0.00 -4.72 6.01
C ILE A 80 0.15 -5.45 4.67
N GLU A 81 1.17 -5.13 3.88
CA GLU A 81 1.43 -5.78 2.59
C GLU A 81 1.78 -7.27 2.77
N GLU A 82 2.58 -7.61 3.77
CA GLU A 82 2.85 -9.01 4.13
C GLU A 82 1.57 -9.76 4.50
N HIS A 83 0.68 -9.13 5.24
CA HIS A 83 -0.62 -9.72 5.58
C HIS A 83 -1.49 -9.91 4.34
N ALA A 84 -1.53 -8.95 3.44
CA ALA A 84 -2.25 -9.05 2.16
C ALA A 84 -1.68 -10.20 1.32
N PHE A 85 -0.37 -10.27 1.15
CA PHE A 85 0.31 -11.37 0.46
C PHE A 85 -0.06 -12.75 1.05
N ASN A 86 -0.01 -12.89 2.36
CA ASN A 86 -0.37 -14.13 3.04
C ASN A 86 -1.84 -14.50 2.84
N THR A 87 -2.73 -13.51 2.83
CA THR A 87 -4.17 -13.71 2.60
C THR A 87 -4.43 -14.22 1.18
N TYR A 88 -3.83 -13.60 0.16
CA TYR A 88 -3.95 -14.05 -1.22
C TYR A 88 -3.31 -15.43 -1.44
N THR A 89 -2.16 -15.68 -0.84
CA THR A 89 -1.49 -16.99 -0.91
C THR A 89 -2.34 -18.10 -0.28
N LYS A 90 -3.01 -17.81 0.84
CA LYS A 90 -3.93 -18.74 1.48
C LYS A 90 -5.13 -19.06 0.58
N TYR A 91 -5.71 -18.06 -0.04
CA TYR A 91 -6.80 -18.23 -1.02
C TYR A 91 -6.36 -19.13 -2.20
N LEU A 92 -5.14 -18.91 -2.70
CA LEU A 92 -4.60 -19.66 -3.84
C LEU A 92 -4.36 -21.14 -3.55
N LYS A 93 -4.26 -21.57 -2.30
CA LYS A 93 -4.18 -22.99 -1.95
C LYS A 93 -5.45 -23.74 -2.36
N ASP A 94 -6.60 -23.09 -2.24
CA ASP A 94 -7.89 -23.66 -2.60
C ASP A 94 -8.29 -23.32 -4.06
N HIS A 95 -7.67 -22.29 -4.65
CA HIS A 95 -7.97 -21.80 -6.00
C HIS A 95 -6.67 -21.58 -6.81
N PRO A 96 -5.88 -22.66 -7.06
CA PRO A 96 -4.57 -22.54 -7.72
C PRO A 96 -4.65 -22.11 -9.18
N GLU A 97 -5.83 -22.16 -9.79
CA GLU A 97 -6.09 -21.73 -11.17
C GLU A 97 -6.34 -20.22 -11.32
N ASP A 98 -6.54 -19.51 -10.22
CA ASP A 98 -6.87 -18.07 -10.25
C ASP A 98 -5.63 -17.23 -10.56
N GLN A 99 -5.36 -17.08 -11.86
CA GLN A 99 -4.17 -16.37 -12.35
C GLN A 99 -4.15 -14.91 -11.93
N LYS A 100 -5.32 -14.23 -11.88
CA LYS A 100 -5.38 -12.81 -11.50
C LYS A 100 -4.99 -12.61 -10.03
N ILE A 101 -5.42 -13.49 -9.14
CA ILE A 101 -5.01 -13.44 -7.73
C ILE A 101 -3.52 -13.77 -7.56
N LYS A 102 -2.94 -14.64 -8.40
CA LYS A 102 -1.48 -14.85 -8.40
C LYS A 102 -0.72 -13.58 -8.74
N GLU A 103 -1.18 -12.84 -9.75
CA GLU A 103 -0.58 -11.56 -10.13
C GLU A 103 -0.66 -10.55 -8.97
N ILE A 104 -1.84 -10.41 -8.35
CA ILE A 104 -2.03 -9.54 -7.19
C ILE A 104 -1.11 -9.94 -6.03
N ALA A 105 -1.04 -11.24 -5.69
CA ALA A 105 -0.15 -11.71 -4.63
C ALA A 105 1.33 -11.38 -4.93
N GLN A 106 1.75 -11.48 -6.19
CA GLN A 106 3.11 -11.08 -6.58
C GLN A 106 3.32 -9.58 -6.44
N ASP A 107 2.32 -8.77 -6.78
CA ASP A 107 2.38 -7.32 -6.60
C ASP A 107 2.55 -6.94 -5.12
N GLU A 108 1.80 -7.59 -4.21
CA GLU A 108 1.95 -7.37 -2.76
C GLU A 108 3.37 -7.72 -2.26
N LEU A 109 3.94 -8.81 -2.78
CA LEU A 109 5.32 -9.17 -2.44
C LEU A 109 6.31 -8.13 -2.95
N ASN A 110 6.12 -7.61 -4.16
CA ASN A 110 6.94 -6.53 -4.71
C ASN A 110 6.82 -5.26 -3.87
N HIS A 111 5.60 -4.91 -3.40
CA HIS A 111 5.39 -3.77 -2.50
C HIS A 111 6.17 -3.93 -1.19
N VAL A 112 6.20 -5.14 -0.61
CA VAL A 112 7.01 -5.44 0.59
C VAL A 112 8.49 -5.15 0.33
N GLU A 113 9.03 -5.62 -0.79
CA GLU A 113 10.43 -5.40 -1.16
C GLU A 113 10.73 -3.90 -1.34
N GLU A 114 9.91 -3.19 -2.10
CA GLU A 114 10.03 -1.75 -2.35
C GLU A 114 9.96 -0.93 -1.05
N LEU A 115 9.04 -1.27 -0.14
CA LEU A 115 8.92 -0.61 1.15
C LEU A 115 10.11 -0.88 2.07
N ASN A 116 10.68 -2.09 2.03
CA ASN A 116 11.92 -2.40 2.75
C ASN A 116 13.11 -1.61 2.21
N GLU A 117 13.22 -1.46 0.89
CA GLU A 117 14.25 -0.61 0.27
C GLU A 117 14.08 0.86 0.70
N ALA A 118 12.84 1.37 0.65
CA ALA A 118 12.53 2.72 1.09
C ALA A 118 12.88 2.93 2.58
N LEU A 119 12.57 1.97 3.43
CA LEU A 119 12.93 1.99 4.85
C LEU A 119 14.45 2.02 5.05
N ALA A 120 15.19 1.23 4.29
CA ALA A 120 16.65 1.24 4.34
C ALA A 120 17.23 2.60 3.94
N MET A 121 16.68 3.24 2.90
CA MET A 121 17.11 4.58 2.45
C MET A 121 16.92 5.65 3.51
N ILE A 122 15.78 5.66 4.21
CA ILE A 122 15.49 6.67 5.24
C ILE A 122 16.24 6.42 6.55
N THR A 123 16.71 5.20 6.80
CA THR A 123 17.50 4.87 8.00
C THR A 123 18.99 5.13 7.83
N GLN A 124 19.46 5.25 6.59
CA GLN A 124 20.87 5.56 6.26
C GLN A 124 21.12 7.07 6.09
N SER A 125 20.08 7.85 5.92
CA SER A 125 20.15 9.30 5.82
C SER A 125 19.97 9.97 7.18
#